data_0618598496770faeeb7fcb97fc66ba7a
#
_entry.id   0618598496770faeeb7fcb97fc66ba7a
#
_cell.length_a   1.000
_cell.length_b   1.000
_cell.length_c   1.000
_cell.angle_alpha   90.00
_cell.angle_beta   90.00
_cell.angle_gamma   90.00
#
_symmetry.space_group_name_H-M   'P 1'
#
loop_
_entity.id
_entity.type
_entity.pdbx_description
1 polymer ?
#
loop_
_entity_poly.entity_id
_entity_poly.type
_entity_poly.pdbx_seq_one_letter_code
_entity_poly.pdbx_strand_id
1 'polypeptide(L)'
;MYKIILLPILLLLTLTGCTESNDEEDTPTVTTVPIVNDDKNDYNTHIQPTTNPTLRPMLVILISYKDIQVSSSVSTWSNKIFGKNESQLNHYYNEISNSQFEFSQATEYNGVASVYLDKNHPNTDIDSSLFEKSVYPDLKAALEKTDSDISFDIYDKDGNGHITPDELLITFIIAGYEDSYEGMHVTYGIWGHQSCVSSIYTPTLDGVTLMSCENDGNYAMFGEKHNKVNPHDATIGIIAHELGHSAFNLPDLYNTYNYNDGGIGYFGLMGGGTWTQKNVFEYAGETPVHMTAWSKVYTGWITPDKTNGSKVMNATSLNSFNVVKIPINSNEYYLLENRDNSGYDRGLFMLGGEFNGGLAIWKIDETKLTDYKINDNSVNNDIYNRGVDLIEAARANIDFGGNGHEKNLFYYGNVNSLSNAGVSNISVRGETMTLEVE
;
A
#
# COMPACT_ATOMS: atom_id res chain seq x y z
N MET A 1 -34.89 4.87 12.01
CA MET A 1 -33.78 5.72 12.50
C MET A 1 -32.72 4.78 13.09
N TYR A 2 -31.86 4.23 12.24
CA TYR A 2 -30.71 3.45 12.71
C TYR A 2 -29.54 4.41 12.84
N LYS A 3 -29.05 4.59 14.06
CA LYS A 3 -27.81 5.29 14.32
C LYS A 3 -26.68 4.38 13.88
N ILE A 4 -26.02 4.73 12.78
CA ILE A 4 -24.72 4.19 12.41
C ILE A 4 -23.72 4.78 13.43
N ILE A 5 -23.29 3.95 14.34
CA ILE A 5 -22.17 4.26 15.24
C ILE A 5 -20.91 3.97 14.39
N LEU A 6 -20.36 5.02 13.82
CA LEU A 6 -18.98 4.98 13.34
C LEU A 6 -18.08 4.85 14.56
N LEU A 7 -17.60 3.64 14.84
CA LEU A 7 -16.49 3.44 15.75
C LEU A 7 -15.23 4.00 15.05
N PRO A 8 -14.46 4.86 15.71
CA PRO A 8 -13.15 5.22 15.21
C PRO A 8 -12.28 3.96 15.25
N ILE A 9 -11.70 3.59 14.12
CA ILE A 9 -10.66 2.56 14.03
C ILE A 9 -9.47 3.10 14.80
N LEU A 10 -9.23 2.58 15.97
CA LEU A 10 -8.09 2.91 16.81
C LEU A 10 -6.94 2.00 16.39
N LEU A 11 -6.07 2.51 15.54
CA LEU A 11 -4.86 1.82 15.12
C LEU A 11 -3.75 2.13 16.14
N LEU A 12 -3.38 1.19 16.97
CA LEU A 12 -2.26 1.31 17.90
C LEU A 12 -1.10 0.47 17.35
N LEU A 13 -0.15 1.11 16.69
CA LEU A 13 1.14 0.52 16.41
C LEU A 13 2.21 1.18 17.28
N THR A 14 2.64 0.49 18.32
CA THR A 14 3.92 0.75 18.94
C THR A 14 4.88 -0.35 18.50
N LEU A 15 5.51 -0.16 17.36
CA LEU A 15 6.73 -0.89 17.04
C LEU A 15 7.90 -0.15 17.69
N THR A 16 8.17 -0.42 18.96
CA THR A 16 9.46 -0.15 19.57
C THR A 16 10.19 -1.47 19.68
N GLY A 17 10.94 -1.77 18.69
CA GLY A 17 11.84 -2.90 18.72
C GLY A 17 13.21 -2.51 18.21
N CYS A 18 13.99 -1.75 19.00
CA CYS A 18 15.42 -1.86 19.04
C CYS A 18 15.92 -1.19 20.32
N THR A 19 16.25 -2.01 21.30
CA THR A 19 16.98 -1.59 22.49
C THR A 19 18.43 -1.33 22.12
N GLU A 20 18.93 -0.20 22.62
CA GLU A 20 20.32 0.23 22.61
C GLU A 20 21.28 -0.89 23.00
N SER A 21 22.27 -1.13 22.17
CA SER A 21 23.61 -1.50 22.59
C SER A 21 24.60 -0.58 21.91
N ASN A 22 25.23 0.26 22.71
CA ASN A 22 26.43 1.00 22.31
C ASN A 22 27.49 0.01 21.89
N ASP A 23 28.08 0.22 20.71
CA ASP A 23 29.54 0.33 20.54
C ASP A 23 29.89 0.35 19.05
N GLU A 24 30.69 1.40 18.75
CA GLU A 24 31.69 1.58 17.70
C GLU A 24 31.32 1.45 16.21
N GLU A 25 31.61 2.54 15.51
CA GLU A 25 31.66 2.78 14.08
C GLU A 25 32.21 1.60 13.25
N ASP A 26 31.32 1.03 12.43
CA ASP A 26 31.72 0.51 11.12
C ASP A 26 30.54 0.74 10.16
N THR A 27 30.80 1.53 9.13
CA THR A 27 29.85 1.89 8.10
C THR A 27 29.56 0.70 7.19
N PRO A 28 28.35 0.15 7.17
CA PRO A 28 27.97 -0.78 6.11
C PRO A 28 27.67 -0.01 4.83
N THR A 29 28.30 -0.43 3.76
CA THR A 29 28.02 0.02 2.40
C THR A 29 26.62 -0.45 2.01
N VAL A 30 25.63 0.45 2.09
CA VAL A 30 24.28 0.20 1.62
C VAL A 30 24.30 0.22 0.10
N THR A 31 23.96 -0.91 -0.51
CA THR A 31 23.67 -0.96 -1.95
C THR A 31 22.28 -0.38 -2.16
N THR A 32 22.24 0.88 -2.52
CA THR A 32 21.02 1.63 -2.79
C THR A 32 20.33 1.10 -4.05
N VAL A 33 19.03 0.80 -3.95
CA VAL A 33 18.11 0.85 -5.09
C VAL A 33 18.32 2.22 -5.77
N PRO A 34 18.47 2.32 -7.09
CA PRO A 34 18.87 3.56 -7.72
C PRO A 34 17.84 4.65 -7.48
N ILE A 35 18.16 5.56 -6.55
CA ILE A 35 17.58 6.90 -6.55
C ILE A 35 18.05 7.51 -7.86
N VAL A 36 17.14 7.82 -8.76
CA VAL A 36 17.44 8.58 -9.97
C VAL A 36 17.95 9.95 -9.50
N ASN A 37 19.26 10.08 -9.40
CA ASN A 37 19.91 11.36 -9.22
C ASN A 37 19.59 12.24 -10.43
N ASP A 38 18.88 13.30 -10.16
CA ASP A 38 18.50 14.34 -11.14
C ASP A 38 19.74 15.19 -11.48
N ASP A 39 20.65 14.64 -12.31
CA ASP A 39 21.72 15.39 -12.93
C ASP A 39 21.67 15.19 -14.45
N LYS A 40 21.01 16.18 -15.09
CA LYS A 40 21.21 16.60 -16.49
C LYS A 40 21.11 15.53 -17.57
N ASN A 41 19.90 15.32 -18.14
CA ASN A 41 19.66 15.55 -19.56
C ASN A 41 18.29 15.00 -20.00
N ASP A 42 17.50 15.93 -20.58
CA ASP A 42 16.60 15.70 -21.71
C ASP A 42 15.78 14.39 -21.73
N TYR A 43 14.74 14.29 -20.87
CA TYR A 43 13.73 13.24 -20.97
C TYR A 43 12.44 13.79 -21.61
N ASN A 44 12.53 14.04 -22.91
CA ASN A 44 11.38 14.18 -23.78
C ASN A 44 11.02 12.81 -24.37
N THR A 45 10.75 11.83 -23.52
CA THR A 45 10.16 10.56 -23.95
C THR A 45 8.90 10.30 -23.12
N HIS A 46 7.74 10.51 -23.73
CA HIS A 46 6.53 9.87 -23.24
C HIS A 46 6.81 8.38 -23.17
N ILE A 47 6.93 7.83 -21.93
CA ILE A 47 6.98 6.39 -21.78
C ILE A 47 5.61 5.88 -22.22
N GLN A 48 5.55 5.26 -23.40
CA GLN A 48 4.37 4.55 -23.85
C GLN A 48 4.16 3.39 -22.87
N PRO A 49 2.91 3.07 -22.49
CA PRO A 49 2.62 1.89 -21.68
C PRO A 49 3.35 0.69 -22.28
N THR A 50 4.13 0.00 -21.47
CA THR A 50 4.79 -1.23 -21.91
C THR A 50 3.71 -2.25 -22.25
N THR A 51 3.81 -2.90 -23.40
CA THR A 51 2.84 -3.93 -23.83
C THR A 51 2.88 -5.16 -22.94
N ASN A 52 3.87 -5.28 -22.03
CA ASN A 52 4.03 -6.35 -21.08
C ASN A 52 4.31 -5.74 -19.69
N PRO A 53 3.49 -6.03 -18.67
CA PRO A 53 3.74 -5.58 -17.31
C PRO A 53 5.00 -6.23 -16.73
N THR A 54 5.64 -5.54 -15.79
CA THR A 54 6.63 -6.17 -14.90
C THR A 54 5.92 -7.21 -14.07
N LEU A 55 6.39 -8.46 -14.14
CA LEU A 55 5.86 -9.57 -13.37
C LEU A 55 6.73 -9.81 -12.14
N ARG A 56 6.14 -9.78 -10.95
CA ARG A 56 6.82 -10.09 -9.69
C ARG A 56 6.27 -11.38 -9.11
N PRO A 57 7.11 -12.42 -8.93
CA PRO A 57 6.66 -13.70 -8.35
C PRO A 57 6.16 -13.48 -6.92
N MET A 58 5.06 -14.13 -6.57
CA MET A 58 4.51 -14.12 -5.22
C MET A 58 4.09 -15.54 -4.81
N LEU A 59 4.54 -15.94 -3.63
CA LEU A 59 4.11 -17.13 -2.92
C LEU A 59 3.14 -16.73 -1.82
N VAL A 60 1.94 -17.27 -1.85
CA VAL A 60 0.93 -17.12 -0.80
C VAL A 60 0.84 -18.41 -0.01
N ILE A 61 0.95 -18.35 1.32
CA ILE A 61 0.86 -19.50 2.20
C ILE A 61 -0.35 -19.35 3.12
N LEU A 62 -1.32 -20.25 2.97
CA LEU A 62 -2.48 -20.37 3.85
C LEU A 62 -2.07 -21.19 5.08
N ILE A 63 -2.15 -20.61 6.29
CA ILE A 63 -1.78 -21.29 7.53
C ILE A 63 -3.03 -21.67 8.33
N SER A 64 -3.21 -22.96 8.55
CA SER A 64 -4.25 -23.53 9.41
C SER A 64 -3.66 -24.07 10.72
N TYR A 65 -4.43 -24.01 11.79
CA TYR A 65 -4.07 -24.49 13.12
C TYR A 65 -5.01 -25.59 13.61
N LYS A 66 -4.65 -26.24 14.72
CA LYS A 66 -5.43 -27.31 15.34
C LYS A 66 -6.84 -26.88 15.74
N ASP A 67 -6.96 -25.67 16.24
CA ASP A 67 -8.20 -25.11 16.80
C ASP A 67 -8.96 -24.20 15.82
N ILE A 68 -8.32 -23.77 14.73
CA ILE A 68 -8.95 -23.03 13.64
C ILE A 68 -8.26 -23.32 12.30
N GLN A 69 -9.04 -23.48 11.25
CA GLN A 69 -8.53 -23.77 9.91
C GLN A 69 -9.01 -22.72 8.92
N VAL A 70 -8.16 -22.46 7.91
CA VAL A 70 -8.56 -21.66 6.74
C VAL A 70 -9.78 -22.34 6.11
N SER A 71 -10.83 -21.57 5.92
CA SER A 71 -12.12 -22.06 5.44
C SER A 71 -12.29 -21.97 3.92
N SER A 72 -11.61 -21.04 3.28
CA SER A 72 -11.65 -20.84 1.84
C SER A 72 -10.55 -21.62 1.12
N SER A 73 -10.86 -22.11 -0.07
CA SER A 73 -9.95 -23.00 -0.81
C SER A 73 -8.73 -22.25 -1.37
N VAL A 74 -7.66 -23.01 -1.66
CA VAL A 74 -6.49 -22.53 -2.40
C VAL A 74 -6.90 -21.84 -3.71
N SER A 75 -7.85 -22.42 -4.45
CA SER A 75 -8.31 -21.82 -5.71
C SER A 75 -9.09 -20.50 -5.50
N THR A 76 -9.82 -20.36 -4.39
CA THR A 76 -10.49 -19.10 -4.04
C THR A 76 -9.46 -17.99 -3.81
N TRP A 77 -8.43 -18.28 -3.02
CA TRP A 77 -7.36 -17.33 -2.74
C TRP A 77 -6.50 -17.05 -3.98
N SER A 78 -6.17 -18.08 -4.77
CA SER A 78 -5.46 -17.88 -6.04
C SER A 78 -6.23 -16.94 -6.98
N ASN A 79 -7.54 -17.12 -7.10
CA ASN A 79 -8.38 -16.22 -7.89
C ASN A 79 -8.43 -14.78 -7.30
N LYS A 80 -8.54 -14.65 -5.98
CA LYS A 80 -8.58 -13.32 -5.34
C LYS A 80 -7.27 -12.55 -5.55
N ILE A 81 -6.14 -13.21 -5.48
CA ILE A 81 -4.82 -12.59 -5.60
C ILE A 81 -4.41 -12.41 -7.07
N PHE A 82 -4.44 -13.46 -7.85
CA PHE A 82 -3.89 -13.48 -9.22
C PHE A 82 -4.93 -13.25 -10.32
N GLY A 83 -6.20 -13.16 -9.99
CA GLY A 83 -7.26 -12.94 -10.95
C GLY A 83 -7.28 -11.52 -11.52
N LYS A 84 -7.92 -11.37 -12.69
CA LYS A 84 -7.95 -10.11 -13.47
C LYS A 84 -9.37 -9.52 -13.61
N ASN A 85 -10.28 -9.91 -12.71
CA ASN A 85 -11.60 -9.31 -12.64
C ASN A 85 -11.65 -8.25 -11.55
N GLU A 86 -12.63 -7.37 -11.60
CA GLU A 86 -12.89 -6.36 -10.55
C GLU A 86 -12.93 -7.04 -9.16
N SER A 87 -12.45 -6.34 -8.13
CA SER A 87 -12.28 -6.82 -6.75
C SER A 87 -11.25 -7.96 -6.57
N GLN A 88 -10.38 -8.18 -7.57
CA GLN A 88 -9.21 -9.06 -7.47
C GLN A 88 -7.92 -8.22 -7.48
N LEU A 89 -6.91 -8.70 -6.77
CA LEU A 89 -5.71 -7.90 -6.47
C LEU A 89 -4.92 -7.53 -7.73
N ASN A 90 -4.71 -8.48 -8.67
CA ASN A 90 -4.01 -8.15 -9.91
C ASN A 90 -4.80 -7.19 -10.80
N HIS A 91 -6.13 -7.23 -10.79
CA HIS A 91 -6.93 -6.22 -11.48
C HIS A 91 -6.69 -4.83 -10.88
N TYR A 92 -6.64 -4.73 -9.55
CA TYR A 92 -6.32 -3.49 -8.85
C TYR A 92 -4.94 -2.96 -9.24
N TYR A 93 -3.90 -3.80 -9.08
CA TYR A 93 -2.53 -3.36 -9.39
C TYR A 93 -2.30 -3.07 -10.88
N ASN A 94 -2.97 -3.77 -11.78
CA ASN A 94 -2.94 -3.46 -13.20
C ASN A 94 -3.52 -2.07 -13.49
N GLU A 95 -4.68 -1.72 -12.91
CA GLU A 95 -5.28 -0.41 -13.08
C GLU A 95 -4.40 0.70 -12.49
N ILE A 96 -4.00 0.58 -11.21
CA ILE A 96 -3.27 1.67 -10.53
C ILE A 96 -1.86 1.88 -11.06
N SER A 97 -1.24 0.87 -11.66
CA SER A 97 0.07 0.94 -12.32
C SER A 97 -0.01 1.34 -13.79
N ASN A 98 -1.19 1.63 -14.30
CA ASN A 98 -1.40 1.88 -15.72
C ASN A 98 -0.89 0.72 -16.61
N SER A 99 -1.26 -0.51 -16.23
CA SER A 99 -0.87 -1.78 -16.87
C SER A 99 0.63 -2.09 -16.88
N GLN A 100 1.40 -1.50 -15.96
CA GLN A 100 2.85 -1.71 -15.91
C GLN A 100 3.29 -2.80 -14.92
N PHE A 101 2.39 -3.27 -14.05
CA PHE A 101 2.73 -4.22 -13.00
C PHE A 101 1.64 -5.26 -12.77
N GLU A 102 2.06 -6.51 -12.52
CA GLU A 102 1.23 -7.62 -12.04
C GLU A 102 2.04 -8.56 -11.14
N PHE A 103 1.38 -9.18 -10.16
CA PHE A 103 1.97 -10.32 -9.46
C PHE A 103 1.84 -11.58 -10.31
N SER A 104 2.91 -12.35 -10.41
CA SER A 104 2.88 -13.67 -11.04
C SER A 104 2.87 -14.77 -9.98
N GLN A 105 2.23 -15.89 -10.29
CA GLN A 105 2.21 -17.05 -9.42
C GLN A 105 3.61 -17.67 -9.31
N ALA A 106 4.04 -17.99 -8.09
CA ALA A 106 5.18 -18.88 -7.88
C ALA A 106 4.85 -20.25 -8.45
N THR A 107 5.83 -20.92 -9.05
CA THR A 107 5.61 -21.98 -10.07
C THR A 107 4.92 -23.24 -9.54
N GLU A 108 5.25 -23.71 -8.34
CA GLU A 108 4.90 -25.08 -7.90
C GLU A 108 3.45 -25.21 -7.45
N TYR A 109 2.86 -24.18 -6.85
CA TYR A 109 1.49 -24.20 -6.28
C TYR A 109 0.50 -23.26 -6.96
N ASN A 110 0.74 -22.86 -8.20
CA ASN A 110 -0.04 -21.80 -8.81
C ASN A 110 -0.11 -20.54 -7.89
N GLY A 111 1.00 -20.27 -7.19
CA GLY A 111 1.17 -19.13 -6.29
C GLY A 111 0.60 -19.31 -4.87
N VAL A 112 -0.15 -20.37 -4.57
CA VAL A 112 -0.81 -20.55 -3.24
C VAL A 112 -0.57 -21.94 -2.68
N ALA A 113 0.12 -22.03 -1.54
CA ALA A 113 0.29 -23.25 -0.76
C ALA A 113 -0.66 -23.29 0.44
N SER A 114 -0.96 -24.47 0.99
CA SER A 114 -1.76 -24.62 2.21
C SER A 114 -1.02 -25.48 3.22
N VAL A 115 -0.82 -24.94 4.43
CA VAL A 115 -0.04 -25.56 5.49
C VAL A 115 -0.89 -25.73 6.74
N TYR A 116 -0.79 -26.89 7.39
CA TYR A 116 -1.37 -27.15 8.70
C TYR A 116 -0.25 -27.24 9.75
N LEU A 117 -0.42 -26.47 10.83
CA LEU A 117 0.44 -26.52 12.01
C LEU A 117 -0.31 -27.20 13.18
N ASP A 118 0.25 -28.32 13.70
CA ASP A 118 -0.35 -29.07 14.82
C ASP A 118 -0.11 -28.37 16.16
N LYS A 119 -0.57 -27.14 16.26
CA LYS A 119 -0.55 -26.30 17.46
C LYS A 119 -1.79 -25.38 17.46
N ASN A 120 -2.08 -24.76 18.57
CA ASN A 120 -3.14 -23.76 18.65
C ASN A 120 -2.72 -22.44 18.00
N HIS A 121 -3.71 -21.72 17.52
CA HIS A 121 -3.56 -20.38 16.94
C HIS A 121 -2.85 -19.41 17.92
N PRO A 122 -1.93 -18.58 17.44
CA PRO A 122 -1.11 -17.71 18.32
C PRO A 122 -1.90 -16.59 19.01
N ASN A 123 -3.04 -16.13 18.45
CA ASN A 123 -3.81 -14.99 18.95
C ASN A 123 -2.93 -13.75 19.18
N THR A 124 -2.60 -13.02 18.13
CA THR A 124 -1.64 -11.92 18.17
C THR A 124 -2.18 -10.60 18.73
N ASP A 125 -3.43 -10.60 19.14
CA ASP A 125 -4.16 -9.45 19.67
C ASP A 125 -3.73 -8.98 21.07
N ILE A 126 -2.93 -9.78 21.80
CA ILE A 126 -2.83 -9.63 23.26
C ILE A 126 -1.61 -8.79 23.68
N ASP A 127 -0.50 -8.87 22.97
CA ASP A 127 0.73 -8.17 23.34
C ASP A 127 1.74 -8.18 22.18
N SER A 128 2.07 -7.03 21.63
CA SER A 128 3.05 -6.90 20.57
C SER A 128 4.44 -7.44 20.95
N SER A 129 4.78 -7.44 22.25
CA SER A 129 6.03 -8.02 22.75
C SER A 129 6.09 -9.55 22.64
N LEU A 130 4.94 -10.21 22.49
CA LEU A 130 4.84 -11.66 22.29
C LEU A 130 4.77 -12.06 20.82
N PHE A 131 4.61 -11.11 19.93
CA PHE A 131 4.45 -11.33 18.49
C PHE A 131 5.61 -12.14 17.90
N GLU A 132 6.85 -11.71 18.13
CA GLU A 132 8.04 -12.43 17.66
C GLU A 132 8.08 -13.88 18.17
N LYS A 133 7.67 -14.11 19.40
CA LYS A 133 7.71 -15.46 20.02
C LYS A 133 6.56 -16.34 19.59
N SER A 134 5.45 -15.77 19.17
CA SER A 134 4.23 -16.52 18.84
C SER A 134 4.06 -16.73 17.33
N VAL A 135 4.35 -15.75 16.51
CA VAL A 135 4.07 -15.75 15.07
C VAL A 135 5.29 -16.12 14.24
N TYR A 136 6.47 -15.55 14.50
CA TYR A 136 7.65 -15.82 13.66
C TYR A 136 8.03 -17.29 13.56
N PRO A 137 7.96 -18.09 14.66
CA PRO A 137 8.16 -19.54 14.56
C PRO A 137 7.15 -20.22 13.63
N ASP A 138 5.92 -19.69 13.55
CA ASP A 138 4.87 -20.26 12.70
C ASP A 138 5.11 -19.95 11.21
N LEU A 139 5.51 -18.71 10.91
CA LEU A 139 5.87 -18.32 9.55
C LEU A 139 7.06 -19.16 9.04
N LYS A 140 8.10 -19.32 9.89
CA LYS A 140 9.23 -20.18 9.59
C LYS A 140 8.81 -21.63 9.35
N ALA A 141 8.03 -22.22 10.28
CA ALA A 141 7.56 -23.59 10.15
C ALA A 141 6.65 -23.79 8.92
N ALA A 142 5.88 -22.79 8.55
CA ALA A 142 5.05 -22.84 7.34
C ALA A 142 5.91 -22.89 6.07
N LEU A 143 6.95 -22.07 5.96
CA LEU A 143 7.91 -22.11 4.86
C LEU A 143 8.66 -23.46 4.82
N GLU A 144 9.17 -23.93 5.96
CA GLU A 144 9.85 -25.23 6.05
C GLU A 144 8.97 -26.41 5.60
N LYS A 145 7.64 -26.31 5.73
CA LYS A 145 6.69 -27.31 5.24
C LYS A 145 6.46 -27.25 3.73
N THR A 146 6.77 -26.14 3.09
CA THR A 146 6.67 -25.99 1.63
C THR A 146 7.98 -26.32 0.91
N ASP A 147 9.08 -26.47 1.62
CA ASP A 147 10.44 -26.67 1.10
C ASP A 147 10.58 -27.86 0.14
N SER A 148 9.88 -28.96 0.42
CA SER A 148 9.93 -30.13 -0.46
C SER A 148 9.27 -29.95 -1.84
N ASP A 149 8.44 -28.93 -1.97
CA ASP A 149 7.58 -28.72 -3.13
C ASP A 149 7.89 -27.40 -3.86
N ILE A 150 8.77 -26.55 -3.29
CA ILE A 150 9.20 -25.27 -3.83
C ILE A 150 10.72 -25.20 -3.80
N SER A 151 11.34 -24.93 -4.95
CA SER A 151 12.79 -24.65 -5.02
C SER A 151 13.00 -23.15 -4.87
N PHE A 152 13.40 -22.70 -3.68
CA PHE A 152 13.58 -21.28 -3.38
C PHE A 152 14.79 -20.67 -4.08
N ASP A 153 15.85 -21.46 -4.33
CA ASP A 153 17.07 -21.03 -5.00
C ASP A 153 16.84 -20.50 -6.42
N ILE A 154 15.77 -20.94 -7.08
CA ILE A 154 15.44 -20.44 -8.44
C ILE A 154 15.02 -18.95 -8.45
N TYR A 155 14.65 -18.41 -7.30
CA TYR A 155 14.26 -17.02 -7.13
C TYR A 155 15.44 -16.10 -6.76
N ASP A 156 16.56 -16.64 -6.28
CA ASP A 156 17.82 -15.90 -6.06
C ASP A 156 18.45 -15.54 -7.42
N LYS A 157 18.00 -14.43 -7.99
CA LYS A 157 18.37 -14.04 -9.37
C LYS A 157 19.75 -13.43 -9.46
N ASP A 158 20.24 -12.79 -8.41
CA ASP A 158 21.56 -12.20 -8.36
C ASP A 158 22.64 -13.12 -7.75
N GLY A 159 22.22 -14.27 -7.19
CA GLY A 159 23.10 -15.31 -6.64
C GLY A 159 23.75 -14.92 -5.33
N ASN A 160 23.13 -14.01 -4.56
CA ASN A 160 23.68 -13.50 -3.31
C ASN A 160 23.38 -14.38 -2.08
N GLY A 161 22.52 -15.40 -2.22
CA GLY A 161 22.09 -16.31 -1.16
C GLY A 161 20.96 -15.78 -0.30
N HIS A 162 20.27 -14.72 -0.73
CA HIS A 162 19.16 -14.09 -0.03
C HIS A 162 18.01 -13.83 -1.00
N ILE A 163 16.79 -13.92 -0.52
CA ILE A 163 15.60 -13.60 -1.32
C ILE A 163 15.04 -12.26 -0.85
N THR A 164 15.03 -11.30 -1.78
CA THR A 164 14.42 -9.98 -1.61
C THR A 164 13.00 -9.96 -2.18
N PRO A 165 12.17 -8.94 -1.82
CA PRO A 165 10.82 -8.80 -2.38
C PRO A 165 10.78 -8.57 -3.90
N ASP A 166 11.89 -8.12 -4.50
CA ASP A 166 12.00 -7.98 -5.95
C ASP A 166 12.15 -9.33 -6.67
N GLU A 167 12.59 -10.35 -5.96
CA GLU A 167 12.82 -11.70 -6.46
C GLU A 167 11.66 -12.64 -6.17
N LEU A 168 11.15 -12.65 -4.93
CA LEU A 168 9.98 -13.40 -4.53
C LEU A 168 9.29 -12.71 -3.34
N LEU A 169 8.05 -12.30 -3.54
CA LEU A 169 7.19 -11.86 -2.43
C LEU A 169 6.67 -13.06 -1.66
N ILE A 170 6.78 -13.01 -0.34
CA ILE A 170 6.24 -14.02 0.57
C ILE A 170 5.06 -13.41 1.34
N THR A 171 3.91 -14.05 1.24
CA THR A 171 2.67 -13.57 1.80
C THR A 171 1.97 -14.67 2.58
N PHE A 172 1.54 -14.38 3.81
CA PHE A 172 0.83 -15.33 4.64
C PHE A 172 -0.62 -14.91 4.84
N ILE A 173 -1.54 -15.86 4.68
CA ILE A 173 -2.94 -15.72 5.06
C ILE A 173 -3.20 -16.71 6.19
N ILE A 174 -3.49 -16.18 7.35
CA ILE A 174 -3.59 -16.96 8.59
C ILE A 174 -5.06 -17.18 8.92
N ALA A 175 -5.43 -18.42 9.24
CA ALA A 175 -6.78 -18.75 9.69
C ALA A 175 -7.17 -17.85 10.86
N GLY A 176 -8.33 -17.22 10.80
CA GLY A 176 -8.79 -16.29 11.84
C GLY A 176 -9.20 -14.93 11.27
N TYR A 177 -9.32 -13.95 12.15
CA TYR A 177 -9.88 -12.64 11.80
C TYR A 177 -8.79 -11.58 11.69
N GLU A 178 -8.97 -10.67 10.75
CA GLU A 178 -8.12 -9.49 10.60
C GLU A 178 -8.40 -8.45 11.70
N ASP A 179 -7.45 -8.25 12.61
CA ASP A 179 -7.62 -7.36 13.76
C ASP A 179 -7.77 -5.90 13.37
N SER A 180 -7.12 -5.45 12.30
CA SER A 180 -7.28 -4.07 11.79
C SER A 180 -8.69 -3.78 11.30
N TYR A 181 -9.42 -4.82 10.84
CA TYR A 181 -10.83 -4.72 10.47
C TYR A 181 -11.76 -4.75 11.69
N GLU A 182 -11.48 -5.63 12.67
CA GLU A 182 -12.34 -5.86 13.83
C GLU A 182 -12.18 -4.81 14.93
N GLY A 183 -11.12 -4.02 14.91
CA GLY A 183 -10.82 -3.01 15.91
C GLY A 183 -10.16 -3.56 17.15
N MET A 184 -9.32 -4.58 17.02
CA MET A 184 -8.49 -5.26 18.05
C MET A 184 -9.24 -6.20 19.02
N HIS A 185 -8.51 -7.16 19.57
CA HIS A 185 -8.95 -8.11 20.61
C HIS A 185 -10.04 -9.09 20.18
N VAL A 186 -9.94 -9.62 18.99
CA VAL A 186 -10.80 -10.70 18.53
C VAL A 186 -10.16 -12.06 18.80
N THR A 187 -10.94 -13.05 19.22
CA THR A 187 -10.45 -14.44 19.33
C THR A 187 -10.03 -14.93 17.94
N TYR A 188 -8.85 -15.51 17.84
CA TYR A 188 -8.17 -15.86 16.60
C TYR A 188 -7.82 -14.62 15.75
N GLY A 189 -7.49 -13.50 16.43
CA GLY A 189 -7.04 -12.28 15.80
C GLY A 189 -5.65 -12.41 15.17
N ILE A 190 -5.48 -11.82 14.02
CA ILE A 190 -4.22 -11.64 13.31
C ILE A 190 -4.14 -10.20 12.86
N TRP A 191 -3.08 -9.50 13.25
CA TRP A 191 -2.81 -8.16 12.79
C TRP A 191 -2.14 -8.18 11.42
N GLY A 192 -2.82 -7.66 10.40
CA GLY A 192 -2.26 -7.49 9.07
C GLY A 192 -1.11 -6.48 9.09
N HIS A 193 0.04 -6.88 8.54
CA HIS A 193 1.22 -6.03 8.44
C HIS A 193 2.25 -6.58 7.46
N GLN A 194 3.17 -5.72 7.07
CA GLN A 194 4.44 -6.05 6.45
C GLN A 194 5.56 -5.96 7.50
N SER A 195 6.48 -6.91 7.48
CA SER A 195 7.68 -6.88 8.34
C SER A 195 8.75 -7.84 7.81
N CYS A 196 9.86 -7.93 8.54
CA CYS A 196 10.92 -8.91 8.34
C CYS A 196 11.18 -9.68 9.64
N VAL A 197 11.95 -10.75 9.62
CA VAL A 197 12.27 -11.54 10.81
C VAL A 197 13.74 -11.38 11.20
N SER A 198 14.00 -11.37 12.50
CA SER A 198 15.37 -11.37 13.04
C SER A 198 16.07 -12.71 12.76
N SER A 199 17.40 -12.72 12.80
CA SER A 199 18.26 -13.86 12.41
C SER A 199 17.89 -15.19 13.06
N ILE A 200 17.37 -15.20 14.30
CA ILE A 200 16.98 -16.44 14.98
C ILE A 200 15.71 -17.10 14.39
N TYR A 201 14.90 -16.35 13.70
CA TYR A 201 13.66 -16.83 13.04
C TYR A 201 13.79 -16.90 11.52
N THR A 202 14.89 -16.43 10.97
CA THR A 202 15.14 -16.43 9.54
C THR A 202 15.28 -17.87 9.03
N PRO A 203 14.43 -18.32 8.09
CA PRO A 203 14.59 -19.62 7.45
C PRO A 203 15.68 -19.55 6.38
N THR A 204 16.45 -20.65 6.25
CA THR A 204 17.37 -20.87 5.13
C THR A 204 16.94 -22.17 4.47
N LEU A 205 16.43 -22.08 3.24
CA LEU A 205 15.89 -23.19 2.46
C LEU A 205 16.58 -23.20 1.09
N ASP A 206 16.93 -24.35 0.57
CA ASP A 206 17.67 -24.51 -0.69
C ASP A 206 18.96 -23.65 -0.77
N GLY A 207 19.56 -23.31 0.37
CA GLY A 207 20.75 -22.50 0.43
C GLY A 207 20.53 -20.98 0.39
N VAL A 208 19.27 -20.52 0.30
CA VAL A 208 18.90 -19.10 0.32
C VAL A 208 18.18 -18.70 1.59
N THR A 209 18.38 -17.50 2.03
CA THR A 209 17.80 -16.91 3.25
C THR A 209 16.55 -16.12 2.89
N LEU A 210 15.45 -16.34 3.64
CA LEU A 210 14.13 -15.78 3.37
C LEU A 210 13.68 -14.85 4.50
N MET A 211 12.98 -13.77 4.17
CA MET A 211 12.33 -12.82 5.11
C MET A 211 13.30 -12.12 6.10
N SER A 212 14.59 -12.12 5.85
CA SER A 212 15.61 -11.61 6.79
C SER A 212 15.67 -10.09 6.80
N CYS A 213 15.55 -9.46 7.99
CA CYS A 213 15.78 -8.02 8.16
C CYS A 213 17.22 -7.60 7.82
N GLU A 214 18.19 -8.51 7.97
CA GLU A 214 19.61 -8.23 7.73
C GLU A 214 19.95 -8.21 6.23
N ASN A 215 19.07 -8.72 5.39
CA ASN A 215 19.31 -8.93 3.97
C ASN A 215 18.14 -8.40 3.09
N ASP A 216 17.49 -7.35 3.53
CA ASP A 216 16.38 -6.69 2.83
C ASP A 216 15.19 -7.61 2.46
N GLY A 217 15.12 -8.80 3.08
CA GLY A 217 14.00 -9.71 2.94
C GLY A 217 12.82 -9.24 3.78
N ASN A 218 11.61 -9.51 3.32
CA ASN A 218 10.40 -9.20 4.07
C ASN A 218 9.27 -10.21 3.81
N TYR A 219 8.16 -10.03 4.49
CA TYR A 219 6.91 -10.73 4.27
C TYR A 219 5.72 -9.79 4.49
N ALA A 220 4.57 -10.13 3.94
CA ALA A 220 3.28 -9.57 4.33
C ALA A 220 2.41 -10.66 4.96
N MET A 221 1.56 -10.33 5.94
CA MET A 221 0.61 -11.26 6.51
C MET A 221 -0.70 -10.59 6.88
N PHE A 222 -1.81 -11.37 6.88
CA PHE A 222 -3.14 -10.91 7.28
C PHE A 222 -4.02 -12.07 7.72
N GLY A 223 -5.10 -11.72 8.44
CA GLY A 223 -6.14 -12.66 8.81
C GLY A 223 -6.98 -13.09 7.59
N GLU A 224 -7.45 -14.33 7.59
CA GLU A 224 -8.29 -14.87 6.52
C GLU A 224 -9.62 -14.14 6.39
N LYS A 225 -10.21 -13.75 7.53
CA LYS A 225 -11.60 -13.29 7.62
C LYS A 225 -11.70 -11.84 8.10
N HIS A 226 -12.68 -11.16 7.55
CA HIS A 226 -13.26 -9.94 8.10
C HIS A 226 -14.62 -10.22 8.71
N ASN A 227 -15.07 -9.36 9.65
CA ASN A 227 -16.41 -9.30 10.22
C ASN A 227 -16.84 -10.58 10.95
N LYS A 228 -16.47 -10.72 12.21
CA LYS A 228 -16.87 -11.89 13.03
C LYS A 228 -18.38 -12.12 13.18
N VAL A 229 -19.21 -11.10 12.91
CA VAL A 229 -20.68 -11.22 12.98
C VAL A 229 -21.25 -11.81 11.68
N ASN A 230 -20.71 -11.37 10.53
CA ASN A 230 -21.03 -11.90 9.20
C ASN A 230 -19.72 -12.20 8.46
N PRO A 231 -19.04 -13.31 8.80
CA PRO A 231 -17.71 -13.60 8.29
C PRO A 231 -17.64 -13.71 6.76
N HIS A 232 -16.69 -13.03 6.17
CA HIS A 232 -16.32 -13.15 4.76
C HIS A 232 -14.80 -13.14 4.63
N ASP A 233 -14.26 -13.60 3.51
CA ASP A 233 -12.83 -13.53 3.25
C ASP A 233 -12.33 -12.08 3.24
N ALA A 234 -11.14 -11.85 3.77
CA ALA A 234 -10.51 -10.55 3.77
C ALA A 234 -10.59 -9.91 2.38
N THR A 235 -10.96 -8.62 2.35
CA THR A 235 -11.06 -7.84 1.11
C THR A 235 -9.69 -7.45 0.60
N ILE A 236 -9.59 -7.04 -0.67
CA ILE A 236 -8.30 -6.75 -1.29
C ILE A 236 -7.63 -5.48 -0.74
N GLY A 237 -8.35 -4.63 -0.02
CA GLY A 237 -7.81 -3.35 0.44
C GLY A 237 -6.61 -3.49 1.36
N ILE A 238 -6.74 -4.27 2.46
CA ILE A 238 -5.62 -4.50 3.38
C ILE A 238 -4.49 -5.26 2.68
N ILE A 239 -4.82 -6.23 1.82
CA ILE A 239 -3.84 -7.00 1.07
C ILE A 239 -3.02 -6.08 0.16
N ALA A 240 -3.69 -5.19 -0.58
CA ALA A 240 -3.04 -4.21 -1.43
C ALA A 240 -2.19 -3.22 -0.64
N HIS A 241 -2.64 -2.78 0.53
CA HIS A 241 -1.91 -1.87 1.40
C HIS A 241 -0.59 -2.49 1.88
N GLU A 242 -0.65 -3.69 2.48
CA GLU A 242 0.56 -4.38 2.98
C GLU A 242 1.53 -4.76 1.85
N LEU A 243 1.01 -5.08 0.67
CA LEU A 243 1.86 -5.28 -0.51
C LEU A 243 2.39 -3.95 -1.08
N GLY A 244 1.77 -2.83 -0.80
CA GLY A 244 2.32 -1.51 -1.04
C GLY A 244 3.62 -1.29 -0.27
N HIS A 245 3.65 -1.70 1.00
CA HIS A 245 4.87 -1.72 1.81
C HIS A 245 5.85 -2.78 1.29
N SER A 246 5.41 -4.03 1.24
CA SER A 246 6.29 -5.18 0.96
C SER A 246 6.93 -5.13 -0.42
N ALA A 247 6.14 -4.83 -1.46
CA ALA A 247 6.60 -4.89 -2.85
C ALA A 247 7.27 -3.59 -3.34
N PHE A 248 6.94 -2.45 -2.74
CA PHE A 248 7.33 -1.14 -3.28
C PHE A 248 7.96 -0.21 -2.25
N ASN A 249 8.15 -0.66 -1.01
CA ASN A 249 8.67 0.15 0.09
C ASN A 249 7.92 1.50 0.26
N LEU A 250 6.61 1.51 0.03
CA LEU A 250 5.79 2.69 0.25
C LEU A 250 5.52 2.84 1.76
N PRO A 251 5.68 4.02 2.35
CA PRO A 251 5.32 4.27 3.74
C PRO A 251 3.82 4.49 3.90
N ASP A 252 3.33 4.39 5.14
CA ASP A 252 2.03 4.92 5.50
C ASP A 252 1.99 6.44 5.30
N LEU A 253 0.88 6.93 4.76
CA LEU A 253 0.63 8.35 4.54
C LEU A 253 -0.39 8.94 5.52
N TYR A 254 -0.63 8.26 6.64
CA TYR A 254 -1.30 8.77 7.85
C TYR A 254 -0.28 8.95 8.97
N ASN A 255 -0.69 9.55 10.09
CA ASN A 255 0.19 9.73 11.23
C ASN A 255 0.21 8.47 12.09
N THR A 256 1.32 7.73 12.08
CA THR A 256 1.48 6.46 12.80
C THR A 256 1.60 6.63 14.32
N TYR A 257 1.82 7.85 14.83
CA TYR A 257 1.90 8.14 16.27
C TYR A 257 0.65 8.84 16.83
N ASN A 258 -0.17 9.45 15.95
CA ASN A 258 -1.37 10.18 16.37
C ASN A 258 -2.56 9.90 15.46
N TYR A 259 -3.40 8.98 15.87
CA TYR A 259 -4.57 8.53 15.10
C TYR A 259 -5.68 9.57 14.90
N ASN A 260 -5.58 10.72 15.56
CA ASN A 260 -6.49 11.84 15.32
C ASN A 260 -6.07 12.68 14.10
N ASP A 261 -4.97 12.34 13.46
CA ASP A 261 -4.50 12.94 12.22
C ASP A 261 -4.65 11.92 11.08
N GLY A 262 -5.60 12.17 10.19
CA GLY A 262 -5.94 11.25 9.08
C GLY A 262 -4.92 11.22 7.94
N GLY A 263 -3.85 12.03 7.99
CA GLY A 263 -2.84 12.11 6.94
C GLY A 263 -3.45 12.53 5.61
N ILE A 264 -3.54 11.60 4.65
CA ILE A 264 -4.17 11.83 3.34
C ILE A 264 -5.65 11.40 3.28
N GLY A 265 -6.22 10.95 4.40
CA GLY A 265 -7.60 10.46 4.46
C GLY A 265 -7.88 9.32 3.47
N TYR A 266 -9.05 9.34 2.84
CA TYR A 266 -9.45 8.34 1.84
C TYR A 266 -8.82 8.55 0.45
N PHE A 267 -8.00 9.57 0.23
CA PHE A 267 -7.50 9.89 -1.11
C PHE A 267 -6.32 9.02 -1.58
N GLY A 268 -5.91 8.02 -0.81
CA GLY A 268 -4.86 7.09 -1.25
C GLY A 268 -4.84 5.78 -0.49
N LEU A 269 -4.38 4.71 -1.18
CA LEU A 269 -4.24 3.37 -0.62
C LEU A 269 -3.43 3.34 0.68
N MET A 270 -2.28 4.04 0.72
CA MET A 270 -1.41 4.09 1.90
C MET A 270 -1.95 5.02 3.00
N GLY A 271 -3.21 5.36 2.96
CA GLY A 271 -4.01 6.05 3.98
C GLY A 271 -5.31 5.31 4.24
N GLY A 272 -6.36 6.01 4.64
CA GLY A 272 -7.70 5.44 4.86
C GLY A 272 -8.35 4.84 3.60
N GLY A 273 -7.82 5.13 2.42
CA GLY A 273 -8.28 4.61 1.13
C GLY A 273 -8.25 3.10 0.99
N THR A 274 -7.50 2.41 1.85
CA THR A 274 -7.50 0.95 2.02
C THR A 274 -8.90 0.39 2.32
N TRP A 275 -9.70 1.09 3.11
CA TRP A 275 -10.98 0.62 3.62
C TRP A 275 -12.20 1.13 2.84
N THR A 276 -11.98 1.68 1.65
CA THR A 276 -13.07 2.27 0.87
C THR A 276 -13.93 1.23 0.14
N GLN A 277 -15.13 1.65 -0.23
CA GLN A 277 -16.14 0.87 -0.93
C GLN A 277 -16.89 1.78 -1.91
N LYS A 278 -17.32 1.25 -3.07
CA LYS A 278 -17.98 2.06 -4.10
C LYS A 278 -19.49 2.26 -3.87
N ASN A 279 -20.06 1.56 -2.89
CA ASN A 279 -21.49 1.68 -2.52
C ASN A 279 -21.73 0.99 -1.15
N VAL A 280 -22.93 1.16 -0.62
CA VAL A 280 -23.33 0.64 0.71
C VAL A 280 -23.53 -0.88 0.78
N PHE A 281 -23.41 -1.59 -0.32
CA PHE A 281 -23.58 -3.05 -0.38
C PHE A 281 -22.26 -3.80 -0.41
N GLU A 282 -21.14 -3.09 -0.65
CA GLU A 282 -19.81 -3.67 -0.58
C GLU A 282 -19.31 -3.72 0.86
N TYR A 283 -18.37 -4.63 1.09
CA TYR A 283 -17.60 -4.66 2.33
C TYR A 283 -16.48 -3.61 2.29
N ALA A 284 -16.10 -3.09 3.46
CA ALA A 284 -14.96 -2.19 3.57
C ALA A 284 -13.69 -2.84 2.98
N GLY A 285 -12.98 -2.07 2.14
CA GLY A 285 -11.78 -2.53 1.44
C GLY A 285 -12.05 -3.40 0.19
N GLU A 286 -13.30 -3.53 -0.26
CA GLU A 286 -13.61 -4.26 -1.50
C GLU A 286 -13.26 -3.43 -2.74
N THR A 287 -13.40 -2.12 -2.65
CA THR A 287 -12.96 -1.16 -3.68
C THR A 287 -12.00 -0.14 -3.04
N PRO A 288 -10.73 -0.53 -2.76
CA PRO A 288 -9.71 0.42 -2.29
C PRO A 288 -9.41 1.45 -3.37
N VAL A 289 -9.20 2.71 -2.99
CA VAL A 289 -8.92 3.77 -3.98
C VAL A 289 -7.53 3.65 -4.58
N HIS A 290 -7.27 4.42 -5.64
CA HIS A 290 -5.93 4.52 -6.23
C HIS A 290 -4.88 4.99 -5.22
N MET A 291 -3.62 4.64 -5.48
CA MET A 291 -2.47 5.28 -4.85
C MET A 291 -2.38 6.74 -5.24
N THR A 292 -1.72 7.56 -4.41
CA THR A 292 -1.46 8.98 -4.72
C THR A 292 -0.57 9.15 -5.95
N ALA A 293 -0.61 10.32 -6.59
CA ALA A 293 0.33 10.67 -7.65
C ALA A 293 1.79 10.48 -7.22
N TRP A 294 2.12 10.81 -5.96
CA TRP A 294 3.47 10.60 -5.43
C TRP A 294 3.85 9.11 -5.40
N SER A 295 2.99 8.24 -4.87
CA SER A 295 3.26 6.80 -4.82
C SER A 295 3.50 6.22 -6.22
N LYS A 296 2.72 6.65 -7.23
CA LYS A 296 2.88 6.21 -8.62
C LYS A 296 4.17 6.73 -9.27
N VAL A 297 4.61 7.94 -8.92
CA VAL A 297 5.89 8.50 -9.36
C VAL A 297 7.05 7.78 -8.66
N TYR A 298 6.93 7.55 -7.36
CA TYR A 298 7.94 6.85 -6.55
C TYR A 298 8.19 5.42 -7.04
N THR A 299 7.12 4.69 -7.38
CA THR A 299 7.22 3.32 -7.95
C THR A 299 7.68 3.30 -9.42
N GLY A 300 7.85 4.45 -10.05
CA GLY A 300 8.26 4.56 -11.44
C GLY A 300 7.15 4.26 -12.47
N TRP A 301 5.90 4.11 -12.04
CA TRP A 301 4.78 3.82 -12.95
C TRP A 301 4.36 5.01 -13.79
N ILE A 302 4.71 6.23 -13.38
CA ILE A 302 4.41 7.42 -14.15
C ILE A 302 5.54 8.45 -14.08
N THR A 303 5.83 9.06 -15.22
CA THR A 303 6.75 10.20 -15.30
C THR A 303 5.93 11.48 -15.40
N PRO A 304 6.04 12.42 -14.44
CA PRO A 304 5.24 13.63 -14.46
C PRO A 304 5.68 14.62 -15.54
N ASP A 305 4.72 15.30 -16.17
CA ASP A 305 4.97 16.45 -17.07
C ASP A 305 5.42 17.66 -16.21
N LYS A 306 6.56 18.25 -16.59
CA LYS A 306 7.18 19.40 -15.90
C LYS A 306 7.04 20.72 -16.71
N THR A 307 6.28 20.71 -17.80
CA THR A 307 6.14 21.91 -18.68
C THR A 307 5.04 22.84 -18.21
N ASN A 308 5.17 24.13 -18.48
CA ASN A 308 4.15 25.13 -18.24
C ASN A 308 3.11 25.18 -19.38
N GLY A 309 2.05 25.96 -19.21
CA GLY A 309 0.99 26.20 -20.21
C GLY A 309 -0.27 25.38 -19.95
N SER A 310 -1.10 25.31 -20.99
CA SER A 310 -2.37 24.57 -20.92
C SER A 310 -2.13 23.07 -20.75
N LYS A 311 -2.84 22.46 -19.80
CA LYS A 311 -2.77 21.03 -19.51
C LYS A 311 -4.13 20.36 -19.69
N VAL A 312 -4.08 19.13 -20.17
CA VAL A 312 -5.19 18.19 -20.18
C VAL A 312 -4.85 17.10 -19.15
N MET A 313 -5.71 16.93 -18.14
CA MET A 313 -5.55 15.99 -17.05
C MET A 313 -6.55 14.86 -17.22
N ASN A 314 -6.09 13.68 -17.56
CA ASN A 314 -6.92 12.50 -17.70
C ASN A 314 -7.04 11.79 -16.35
N ALA A 315 -8.20 11.19 -16.08
CA ALA A 315 -8.50 10.52 -14.81
C ALA A 315 -7.62 9.30 -14.55
N THR A 316 -7.44 8.98 -13.27
CA THR A 316 -6.61 7.89 -12.76
C THR A 316 -6.94 6.51 -13.33
N SER A 317 -8.20 6.27 -13.69
CA SER A 317 -8.68 5.01 -14.28
C SER A 317 -8.41 4.85 -15.78
N LEU A 318 -7.94 5.91 -16.45
CA LEU A 318 -7.70 5.88 -17.89
C LEU A 318 -6.26 5.46 -18.20
N ASN A 319 -6.06 4.68 -19.24
CA ASN A 319 -4.72 4.33 -19.75
C ASN A 319 -3.90 5.56 -20.18
N SER A 320 -4.57 6.69 -20.43
CA SER A 320 -3.96 7.98 -20.73
C SER A 320 -3.76 8.86 -19.50
N PHE A 321 -3.90 8.32 -18.30
CA PHE A 321 -3.62 9.02 -17.04
C PHE A 321 -2.28 9.72 -17.07
N ASN A 322 -2.24 10.93 -16.54
CA ASN A 322 -1.04 11.75 -16.50
C ASN A 322 -0.96 12.57 -15.21
N VAL A 323 0.26 12.92 -14.84
CA VAL A 323 0.59 13.73 -13.67
C VAL A 323 1.37 14.95 -14.11
N VAL A 324 1.11 16.09 -13.51
CA VAL A 324 1.90 17.32 -13.70
C VAL A 324 2.70 17.61 -12.43
N LYS A 325 3.99 17.94 -12.58
CA LYS A 325 4.88 18.37 -11.48
C LYS A 325 5.20 19.85 -11.60
N ILE A 326 4.95 20.60 -10.54
CA ILE A 326 5.24 22.04 -10.46
C ILE A 326 6.25 22.27 -9.32
N PRO A 327 7.48 22.74 -9.60
CA PRO A 327 8.48 22.95 -8.56
C PRO A 327 8.10 24.13 -7.67
N ILE A 328 8.36 24.02 -6.36
CA ILE A 328 8.30 25.13 -5.39
C ILE A 328 9.73 25.63 -5.13
N ASN A 329 10.63 24.68 -4.82
CA ASN A 329 12.05 24.91 -4.60
C ASN A 329 12.85 23.62 -4.89
N SER A 330 14.09 23.53 -4.45
CA SER A 330 14.93 22.34 -4.69
C SER A 330 14.38 21.04 -4.08
N ASN A 331 13.60 21.12 -3.01
CA ASN A 331 13.15 19.97 -2.21
C ASN A 331 11.62 19.84 -2.16
N GLU A 332 10.88 20.87 -2.58
CA GLU A 332 9.42 20.85 -2.54
C GLU A 332 8.82 21.08 -3.92
N TYR A 333 7.72 20.40 -4.19
CA TYR A 333 6.96 20.54 -5.43
C TYR A 333 5.50 20.14 -5.24
N TYR A 334 4.67 20.52 -6.21
CA TYR A 334 3.32 19.99 -6.32
C TYR A 334 3.26 18.88 -7.37
N LEU A 335 2.44 17.86 -7.10
CA LEU A 335 1.97 16.89 -8.09
C LEU A 335 0.46 17.05 -8.26
N LEU A 336 0.02 17.11 -9.50
CA LEU A 336 -1.37 17.27 -9.88
C LEU A 336 -1.86 16.00 -10.55
N GLU A 337 -3.02 15.47 -10.13
CA GLU A 337 -3.70 14.34 -10.77
C GLU A 337 -5.21 14.58 -10.82
N ASN A 338 -5.86 14.06 -11.85
CA ASN A 338 -7.32 14.08 -11.96
C ASN A 338 -7.90 12.81 -11.36
N ARG A 339 -8.74 12.97 -10.34
CA ARG A 339 -9.50 11.89 -9.69
C ARG A 339 -10.95 11.98 -10.16
N ASP A 340 -11.58 10.86 -10.54
CA ASP A 340 -12.97 10.86 -10.93
C ASP A 340 -13.73 9.67 -10.33
N ASN A 341 -15.04 9.52 -10.61
CA ASN A 341 -15.84 8.44 -10.07
C ASN A 341 -15.84 7.22 -11.04
N SER A 342 -14.65 6.75 -11.39
CA SER A 342 -14.45 5.58 -12.25
C SER A 342 -13.34 4.67 -11.72
N GLY A 343 -13.22 3.47 -12.26
CA GLY A 343 -12.24 2.49 -11.79
C GLY A 343 -12.31 2.27 -10.29
N TYR A 344 -11.17 2.15 -9.65
CA TYR A 344 -11.09 1.99 -8.19
C TYR A 344 -11.32 3.30 -7.43
N ASP A 345 -11.21 4.48 -8.05
CA ASP A 345 -11.58 5.74 -7.39
C ASP A 345 -13.10 5.87 -7.12
N ARG A 346 -13.93 4.93 -7.61
CA ARG A 346 -15.30 4.75 -7.12
C ARG A 346 -15.36 4.51 -5.60
N GLY A 347 -14.28 4.02 -4.98
CA GLY A 347 -14.17 3.92 -3.53
C GLY A 347 -14.30 5.27 -2.82
N LEU A 348 -14.00 6.39 -3.48
CA LEU A 348 -14.22 7.74 -2.96
C LEU A 348 -15.71 8.11 -2.78
N PHE A 349 -16.64 7.23 -3.13
CA PHE A 349 -18.04 7.30 -2.69
C PHE A 349 -18.17 7.55 -1.18
N MET A 350 -17.23 7.04 -0.39
CA MET A 350 -17.17 7.22 1.07
C MET A 350 -17.02 8.69 1.50
N LEU A 351 -16.60 9.60 0.60
CA LEU A 351 -16.46 11.02 0.88
C LEU A 351 -17.79 11.80 0.96
N GLY A 352 -18.93 11.14 0.76
CA GLY A 352 -20.25 11.78 0.94
C GLY A 352 -21.29 11.50 -0.13
N GLY A 353 -21.25 10.35 -0.78
CA GLY A 353 -22.35 9.82 -1.58
C GLY A 353 -22.51 10.37 -3.00
N GLU A 354 -21.92 11.50 -3.34
CA GLU A 354 -21.96 12.11 -4.67
C GLU A 354 -20.55 12.55 -5.13
N PHE A 355 -19.54 11.73 -4.84
CA PHE A 355 -18.21 12.01 -5.36
C PHE A 355 -18.22 11.96 -6.90
N ASN A 356 -17.86 13.07 -7.52
CA ASN A 356 -17.85 13.24 -8.97
C ASN A 356 -16.49 13.72 -9.49
N GLY A 357 -15.43 13.48 -8.71
CA GLY A 357 -14.07 13.81 -9.11
C GLY A 357 -13.61 15.21 -8.78
N GLY A 358 -12.44 15.55 -9.31
CA GLY A 358 -11.74 16.81 -9.18
C GLY A 358 -10.23 16.63 -9.27
N LEU A 359 -9.52 17.75 -9.37
CA LEU A 359 -8.07 17.78 -9.40
C LEU A 359 -7.54 17.68 -7.96
N ALA A 360 -6.79 16.62 -7.66
CA ALA A 360 -6.01 16.51 -6.46
C ALA A 360 -4.66 17.21 -6.66
N ILE A 361 -4.27 18.06 -5.72
CA ILE A 361 -2.98 18.75 -5.70
C ILE A 361 -2.24 18.32 -4.45
N TRP A 362 -1.17 17.58 -4.65
CA TRP A 362 -0.31 17.04 -3.61
C TRP A 362 0.90 17.94 -3.42
N LYS A 363 1.15 18.43 -2.20
CA LYS A 363 2.43 19.05 -1.84
C LYS A 363 3.37 17.95 -1.37
N ILE A 364 4.55 17.92 -1.95
CA ILE A 364 5.60 16.95 -1.64
C ILE A 364 6.79 17.68 -1.04
N ASP A 365 7.31 17.15 0.08
CA ASP A 365 8.53 17.63 0.74
C ASP A 365 9.56 16.48 0.82
N GLU A 366 10.52 16.50 -0.09
CA GLU A 366 11.58 15.47 -0.17
C GLU A 366 12.45 15.40 1.09
N THR A 367 12.51 16.48 1.90
CA THR A 367 13.26 16.44 3.17
C THR A 367 12.61 15.51 4.20
N LYS A 368 11.35 15.14 3.99
CA LYS A 368 10.58 14.20 4.82
C LYS A 368 10.52 12.79 4.23
N LEU A 369 10.96 12.61 2.99
CA LEU A 369 10.91 11.37 2.23
C LEU A 369 12.30 10.71 2.15
N THR A 370 13.09 10.85 3.19
CA THR A 370 14.38 10.17 3.31
C THR A 370 14.20 8.68 3.57
N ASP A 371 15.17 7.85 3.16
CA ASP A 371 15.15 6.40 3.39
C ASP A 371 14.87 6.06 4.86
N TYR A 372 15.51 6.80 5.79
CA TYR A 372 15.25 6.62 7.22
C TYR A 372 13.78 6.81 7.58
N LYS A 373 13.14 7.88 7.10
CA LYS A 373 11.72 8.18 7.44
C LYS A 373 10.75 7.24 6.75
N ILE A 374 11.07 6.81 5.54
CA ILE A 374 10.30 5.79 4.80
C ILE A 374 10.36 4.47 5.57
N ASN A 375 11.55 4.01 5.93
CA ASN A 375 11.75 2.76 6.67
C ASN A 375 11.21 2.82 8.11
N ASP A 376 11.23 4.01 8.75
CA ASP A 376 10.64 4.25 10.08
C ASP A 376 9.12 4.50 10.02
N ASN A 377 8.54 4.49 8.82
CA ASN A 377 7.12 4.73 8.58
C ASN A 377 6.61 6.06 9.19
N SER A 378 7.43 7.13 9.12
CA SER A 378 7.21 8.39 9.84
C SER A 378 7.11 9.63 8.94
N VAL A 379 6.93 9.44 7.63
CA VAL A 379 6.94 10.52 6.62
C VAL A 379 5.84 11.56 6.84
N ASN A 380 4.70 11.16 7.40
CA ASN A 380 3.53 12.01 7.64
C ASN A 380 3.20 12.21 9.14
N ASN A 381 4.15 11.96 10.04
CA ASN A 381 3.92 12.07 11.48
C ASN A 381 3.91 13.52 12.03
N ASP A 382 4.25 14.50 11.21
CA ASP A 382 4.14 15.92 11.54
C ASP A 382 2.96 16.54 10.79
N ILE A 383 1.85 16.77 11.49
CA ILE A 383 0.61 17.34 10.95
C ILE A 383 0.80 18.69 10.23
N TYR A 384 1.81 19.46 10.62
CA TYR A 384 2.09 20.78 10.04
C TYR A 384 3.09 20.72 8.88
N ASN A 385 3.70 19.55 8.65
CA ASN A 385 4.79 19.43 7.70
C ASN A 385 4.96 17.99 7.23
N ARG A 386 3.96 17.47 6.51
CA ARG A 386 3.94 16.12 5.95
C ARG A 386 4.86 15.98 4.75
N GLY A 387 5.37 14.77 4.52
CA GLY A 387 6.13 14.44 3.31
C GLY A 387 5.26 14.39 2.07
N VAL A 388 4.04 13.86 2.20
CA VAL A 388 3.01 13.82 1.14
C VAL A 388 1.71 14.38 1.72
N ASP A 389 1.28 15.53 1.25
CA ASP A 389 0.16 16.27 1.80
C ASP A 389 -0.85 16.65 0.71
N LEU A 390 -2.14 16.41 0.96
CA LEU A 390 -3.20 16.87 0.06
C LEU A 390 -3.53 18.32 0.36
N ILE A 391 -3.33 19.20 -0.62
CA ILE A 391 -3.80 20.59 -0.51
C ILE A 391 -5.32 20.60 -0.63
N GLU A 392 -6.00 20.89 0.48
CA GLU A 392 -7.44 20.92 0.55
C GLU A 392 -8.00 22.22 -0.06
N ALA A 393 -8.73 22.10 -1.16
CA ALA A 393 -9.28 23.25 -1.91
C ALA A 393 -10.28 24.06 -1.08
N ALA A 394 -11.19 23.36 -0.44
CA ALA A 394 -12.16 23.93 0.48
C ALA A 394 -12.48 22.88 1.55
N ARG A 395 -12.79 23.31 2.77
CA ARG A 395 -13.20 22.43 3.85
C ARG A 395 -12.07 21.52 4.37
N ALA A 396 -11.09 22.14 5.01
CA ALA A 396 -10.02 21.44 5.71
C ALA A 396 -10.58 20.56 6.85
N ASN A 397 -10.53 19.23 6.69
CA ASN A 397 -10.96 18.26 7.70
C ASN A 397 -10.02 17.07 7.86
N ILE A 398 -9.14 16.82 6.90
CA ILE A 398 -8.16 15.74 6.95
C ILE A 398 -7.17 15.97 8.07
N ASP A 399 -6.69 17.21 8.24
CA ASP A 399 -5.76 17.62 9.30
C ASP A 399 -6.28 17.41 10.73
N PHE A 400 -7.57 17.19 10.88
CA PHE A 400 -8.23 16.97 12.18
C PHE A 400 -8.76 15.55 12.32
N GLY A 401 -8.15 14.56 11.65
CA GLY A 401 -8.53 13.15 11.72
C GLY A 401 -9.74 12.79 10.87
N GLY A 402 -10.16 13.67 9.97
CA GLY A 402 -11.23 13.39 9.02
C GLY A 402 -10.73 12.55 7.85
N ASN A 403 -11.64 11.80 7.23
CA ASN A 403 -11.33 10.97 6.07
C ASN A 403 -11.34 11.72 4.73
N GLY A 404 -11.64 13.02 4.77
CA GLY A 404 -11.78 13.86 3.59
C GLY A 404 -13.23 14.15 3.21
N HIS A 405 -13.38 14.96 2.17
CA HIS A 405 -14.65 15.38 1.61
C HIS A 405 -14.47 15.65 0.11
N GLU A 406 -15.53 15.51 -0.71
CA GLU A 406 -15.45 15.80 -2.15
C GLU A 406 -14.94 17.21 -2.49
N LYS A 407 -15.18 18.18 -1.60
CA LYS A 407 -14.74 19.58 -1.75
C LYS A 407 -13.27 19.82 -1.40
N ASN A 408 -12.54 18.80 -0.98
CA ASN A 408 -11.09 18.93 -0.83
C ASN A 408 -10.39 19.02 -2.19
N LEU A 409 -11.01 18.55 -3.28
CA LEU A 409 -10.48 18.62 -4.62
C LEU A 409 -10.82 19.95 -5.33
N PHE A 410 -9.98 20.34 -6.29
CA PHE A 410 -10.12 21.56 -7.07
C PHE A 410 -10.94 21.31 -8.35
N TYR A 411 -11.92 22.17 -8.62
CA TYR A 411 -12.71 22.17 -9.86
C TYR A 411 -13.51 23.46 -10.01
N TYR A 412 -13.95 23.79 -11.24
CA TYR A 412 -14.85 24.91 -11.50
C TYR A 412 -16.19 24.68 -10.79
N GLY A 413 -16.59 25.61 -9.95
CA GLY A 413 -17.77 25.49 -9.06
C GLY A 413 -17.44 25.20 -7.60
N ASN A 414 -16.15 24.95 -7.28
CA ASN A 414 -15.59 24.91 -5.94
C ASN A 414 -14.44 25.93 -5.86
N VAL A 415 -13.20 25.48 -5.84
CA VAL A 415 -12.00 26.29 -5.99
C VAL A 415 -11.33 25.90 -7.29
N ASN A 416 -11.08 26.84 -8.20
CA ASN A 416 -10.60 26.57 -9.54
C ASN A 416 -9.22 27.16 -9.84
N SER A 417 -8.47 27.50 -8.81
CA SER A 417 -7.09 27.99 -8.91
C SER A 417 -6.33 27.76 -7.62
N LEU A 418 -5.00 27.65 -7.73
CA LEU A 418 -4.05 27.67 -6.61
C LEU A 418 -2.92 28.62 -6.97
N SER A 419 -3.05 29.91 -6.62
CA SER A 419 -2.16 30.97 -7.10
C SER A 419 -0.71 30.81 -6.68
N ASN A 420 -0.45 30.28 -5.46
CA ASN A 420 0.90 30.01 -4.99
C ASN A 420 1.58 28.83 -5.70
N ALA A 421 0.83 28.03 -6.44
CA ALA A 421 1.34 26.98 -7.32
C ALA A 421 1.33 27.38 -8.80
N GLY A 422 0.92 28.60 -9.15
CA GLY A 422 0.76 29.02 -10.53
C GLY A 422 -0.31 28.24 -11.29
N VAL A 423 -1.31 27.66 -10.60
CA VAL A 423 -2.39 26.88 -11.21
C VAL A 423 -3.66 27.71 -11.31
N SER A 424 -4.21 27.81 -12.52
CA SER A 424 -5.41 28.59 -12.80
C SER A 424 -6.32 27.91 -13.83
N ASN A 425 -7.51 28.47 -14.01
CA ASN A 425 -8.49 28.02 -15.03
C ASN A 425 -8.84 26.52 -14.94
N ILE A 426 -8.86 25.95 -13.73
CA ILE A 426 -9.26 24.55 -13.54
C ILE A 426 -10.70 24.38 -14.00
N SER A 427 -10.94 23.44 -14.92
CA SER A 427 -12.23 23.18 -15.54
C SER A 427 -13.26 22.54 -14.59
N VAL A 428 -14.43 22.23 -15.08
CA VAL A 428 -15.37 21.32 -14.41
C VAL A 428 -14.74 19.94 -14.25
N ARG A 429 -15.16 19.22 -13.22
CA ARG A 429 -14.76 17.84 -12.95
C ARG A 429 -15.27 16.85 -13.99
N GLY A 430 -14.57 15.74 -14.20
CA GLY A 430 -14.90 14.67 -15.14
C GLY A 430 -13.66 13.84 -15.51
N GLU A 431 -13.85 12.85 -16.37
CA GLU A 431 -12.76 11.97 -16.87
C GLU A 431 -11.58 12.76 -17.42
N THR A 432 -11.82 13.93 -17.98
CA THR A 432 -10.81 14.83 -18.49
C THR A 432 -11.05 16.23 -17.95
N MET A 433 -10.02 16.79 -17.34
CA MET A 433 -10.01 18.16 -16.84
C MET A 433 -8.96 18.99 -17.58
N THR A 434 -9.14 20.31 -17.61
CA THR A 434 -8.15 21.23 -18.17
C THR A 434 -7.76 22.28 -17.15
N LEU A 435 -6.53 22.79 -17.25
CA LEU A 435 -6.00 23.85 -16.40
C LEU A 435 -4.85 24.58 -17.09
N GLU A 436 -4.43 25.70 -16.54
CA GLU A 436 -3.24 26.44 -16.93
C GLU A 436 -2.19 26.37 -15.82
N VAL A 437 -0.92 26.16 -16.19
CA VAL A 437 0.25 26.20 -15.33
C VAL A 437 1.17 27.32 -15.79
N GLU A 438 1.50 28.28 -14.89
CA GLU A 438 2.33 29.46 -15.15
C GLU A 438 3.84 29.18 -14.96
#